data_58f4a8d0cf256da4767d495d468dd3f1
#
_entry.id   58f4a8d0cf256da4767d495d468dd3f1
#
_cell.length_a   1.000
_cell.length_b   1.000
_cell.length_c   1.000
_cell.angle_alpha   90.00
_cell.angle_beta   90.00
_cell.angle_gamma   90.00
#
_symmetry.space_group_name_H-M   'P 1'
#
loop_
_entity.id
_entity.type
_entity.pdbx_description
1 polymer ?
#
loop_
_entity_poly.entity_id
_entity_poly.type
_entity_poly.pdbx_seq_one_letter_code
_entity_poly.pdbx_strand_id
1 'polypeptide(L)'
;MLCLTACSGEDNIYREYACSFTFDTSLHPQPCHLTAILGNNGHFCKIETSMVQGLRQLKTTRNFDNATETVRLTTQQETQLRYELGANNCIIVGTSSYDNRLIAYDGQCANCLKDYGGTNFPLTWQNSGTQLYCAKCKRSYDVNNGVVASGTSGRELYRYMSSFDGVILRVWN
;
A
#
# COMPACT_ATOMS: atom_id res chain seq x y z
N MET A 1 34.29 9.30 -25.95
CA MET A 1 33.25 8.28 -25.94
C MET A 1 32.72 8.21 -24.51
N LEU A 2 31.66 8.99 -24.19
CA LEU A 2 31.04 9.01 -22.85
C LEU A 2 30.02 7.88 -22.80
N CYS A 3 30.28 6.87 -21.96
CA CYS A 3 29.26 5.91 -21.56
C CYS A 3 28.30 6.60 -20.58
N LEU A 4 27.10 6.93 -21.06
CA LEU A 4 25.98 7.22 -20.20
C LEU A 4 25.49 5.89 -19.61
N THR A 5 25.92 5.57 -18.41
CA THR A 5 25.28 4.55 -17.59
C THR A 5 23.92 5.10 -17.18
N ALA A 6 22.87 4.70 -17.89
CA ALA A 6 21.52 4.85 -17.41
C ALA A 6 21.41 4.05 -16.11
N CYS A 7 21.37 4.72 -14.97
CA CYS A 7 20.83 4.14 -13.74
C CYS A 7 19.35 3.87 -14.00
N SER A 8 19.03 2.65 -14.45
CA SER A 8 17.73 2.08 -14.25
C SER A 8 17.61 1.88 -12.74
N GLY A 9 16.88 2.77 -12.06
CA GLY A 9 16.49 2.54 -10.68
C GLY A 9 15.64 1.27 -10.69
N GLU A 10 16.25 0.13 -10.40
CA GLU A 10 15.51 -1.05 -9.99
C GLU A 10 14.78 -0.62 -8.71
N ASP A 11 13.47 -0.42 -8.82
CA ASP A 11 12.63 -0.26 -7.66
C ASP A 11 12.92 -1.46 -6.76
N ASN A 12 13.41 -1.22 -5.54
CA ASN A 12 13.72 -2.26 -4.55
C ASN A 12 12.42 -2.96 -4.12
N ILE A 13 11.93 -3.85 -4.97
CA ILE A 13 10.72 -4.62 -4.72
C ILE A 13 11.00 -5.65 -3.64
N TYR A 14 10.23 -5.57 -2.59
CA TYR A 14 10.36 -6.44 -1.44
C TYR A 14 9.69 -7.79 -1.70
N ARG A 15 10.41 -8.89 -1.43
CA ARG A 15 9.96 -10.24 -1.81
C ARG A 15 9.84 -11.23 -0.64
N GLU A 16 10.14 -10.79 0.58
CA GLU A 16 10.11 -11.68 1.76
C GLU A 16 8.68 -12.04 2.19
N TYR A 17 7.76 -11.08 2.09
CA TYR A 17 6.34 -11.29 2.39
C TYR A 17 5.53 -11.23 1.11
N ALA A 18 4.75 -12.29 0.86
CA ALA A 18 3.94 -12.38 -0.34
C ALA A 18 2.92 -11.26 -0.44
N CYS A 19 2.82 -10.66 -1.61
CA CYS A 19 1.79 -9.71 -1.95
C CYS A 19 1.09 -10.13 -3.24
N SER A 20 -0.21 -10.30 -3.18
CA SER A 20 -1.09 -10.57 -4.32
C SER A 20 -2.45 -9.94 -4.04
N PHE A 21 -2.70 -8.81 -4.68
CA PHE A 21 -3.94 -8.05 -4.55
C PHE A 21 -4.43 -7.64 -5.92
N THR A 22 -5.72 -7.84 -6.17
CA THR A 22 -6.38 -7.43 -7.40
C THR A 22 -7.74 -6.85 -7.06
N PHE A 23 -8.06 -5.69 -7.63
CA PHE A 23 -9.36 -5.03 -7.49
C PHE A 23 -9.86 -4.58 -8.86
N ASP A 24 -10.99 -5.11 -9.29
CA ASP A 24 -11.65 -4.76 -10.55
C ASP A 24 -12.69 -3.66 -10.30
N THR A 25 -12.40 -2.45 -10.74
CA THR A 25 -13.28 -1.29 -10.54
C THR A 25 -14.61 -1.41 -11.28
N SER A 26 -14.67 -2.21 -12.34
CA SER A 26 -15.91 -2.42 -13.11
C SER A 26 -16.96 -3.24 -12.34
N LEU A 27 -16.51 -4.05 -11.38
CA LEU A 27 -17.39 -4.80 -10.49
C LEU A 27 -17.92 -3.95 -9.32
N HIS A 28 -17.33 -2.76 -9.11
CA HIS A 28 -17.68 -1.81 -8.06
C HIS A 28 -18.00 -0.44 -8.64
N PRO A 29 -19.14 -0.27 -9.33
CA PRO A 29 -19.46 0.96 -10.07
C PRO A 29 -19.74 2.16 -9.17
N GLN A 30 -19.99 1.94 -7.87
CA GLN A 30 -20.12 3.02 -6.91
C GLN A 30 -18.74 3.54 -6.47
N PRO A 31 -18.55 4.86 -6.34
CA PRO A 31 -17.31 5.42 -5.83
C PRO A 31 -16.96 4.82 -4.47
N CYS A 32 -15.71 4.38 -4.33
CA CYS A 32 -15.16 3.84 -3.09
C CYS A 32 -13.74 4.38 -2.86
N HIS A 33 -13.17 4.11 -1.68
CA HIS A 33 -11.81 4.57 -1.37
C HIS A 33 -10.78 4.07 -2.38
N LEU A 34 -10.92 2.85 -2.88
CA LEU A 34 -9.99 2.26 -3.86
C LEU A 34 -10.07 2.94 -5.23
N THR A 35 -11.26 3.38 -5.67
CA THR A 35 -11.38 4.16 -6.90
C THR A 35 -10.87 5.58 -6.71
N ALA A 36 -11.01 6.15 -5.50
CA ALA A 36 -10.59 7.51 -5.20
C ALA A 36 -9.05 7.70 -5.19
N ILE A 37 -8.27 6.66 -4.91
CA ILE A 37 -6.80 6.74 -4.95
C ILE A 37 -6.22 6.68 -6.37
N LEU A 38 -7.03 6.26 -7.34
CA LEU A 38 -6.61 6.11 -8.73
C LEU A 38 -6.75 7.45 -9.46
N GLY A 39 -5.62 8.06 -9.80
CA GLY A 39 -5.59 9.34 -10.50
C GLY A 39 -5.80 10.59 -9.64
N ASN A 40 -5.94 10.45 -8.31
CA ASN A 40 -5.97 11.57 -7.38
C ASN A 40 -4.65 11.66 -6.60
N ASN A 41 -3.86 12.65 -6.92
CA ASN A 41 -2.52 12.83 -6.36
C ASN A 41 -2.56 13.09 -4.86
N GLY A 42 -1.69 12.42 -4.10
CA GLY A 42 -1.63 12.49 -2.65
C GLY A 42 -2.72 11.69 -1.93
N HIS A 43 -3.58 10.99 -2.67
CA HIS A 43 -4.59 10.12 -2.08
C HIS A 43 -4.02 8.70 -1.92
N PHE A 44 -4.08 8.23 -0.69
CA PHE A 44 -3.65 6.88 -0.30
C PHE A 44 -4.70 6.21 0.57
N CYS A 45 -4.75 4.91 0.54
CA CYS A 45 -5.49 4.13 1.52
C CYS A 45 -4.70 2.91 2.02
N LYS A 46 -4.93 2.57 3.27
CA LYS A 46 -4.60 1.26 3.82
C LYS A 46 -5.68 0.28 3.40
N ILE A 47 -5.27 -0.94 3.07
CA ILE A 47 -6.14 -2.02 2.63
C ILE A 47 -5.84 -3.24 3.50
N GLU A 48 -6.86 -3.75 4.14
CA GLU A 48 -6.83 -4.97 4.95
C GLU A 48 -7.93 -5.93 4.47
N THR A 49 -7.72 -7.23 4.57
CA THR A 49 -8.77 -8.21 4.24
C THR A 49 -9.29 -8.93 5.48
N SER A 50 -10.55 -9.32 5.43
CA SER A 50 -11.15 -10.22 6.43
C SER A 50 -12.17 -11.15 5.77
N MET A 51 -12.48 -12.26 6.44
CA MET A 51 -13.56 -13.16 6.05
C MET A 51 -14.71 -12.97 7.03
N VAL A 52 -15.87 -12.59 6.52
CA VAL A 52 -17.10 -12.43 7.33
C VAL A 52 -18.20 -13.27 6.69
N GLN A 53 -18.72 -14.22 7.43
CA GLN A 53 -19.75 -15.16 6.96
C GLN A 53 -19.41 -15.84 5.62
N GLY A 54 -18.14 -16.21 5.45
CA GLY A 54 -17.66 -16.87 4.22
C GLY A 54 -17.38 -15.94 3.05
N LEU A 55 -17.64 -14.64 3.17
CA LEU A 55 -17.35 -13.63 2.16
C LEU A 55 -16.12 -12.83 2.53
N ARG A 56 -15.24 -12.60 1.55
CA ARG A 56 -14.09 -11.70 1.72
C ARG A 56 -14.56 -10.25 1.71
N GLN A 57 -14.00 -9.48 2.61
CA GLN A 57 -14.21 -8.03 2.68
C GLN A 57 -12.86 -7.32 2.67
N LEU A 58 -12.82 -6.18 2.01
CA LEU A 58 -11.72 -5.24 2.06
C LEU A 58 -12.12 -4.10 3.00
N LYS A 59 -11.36 -3.91 4.07
CA LYS A 59 -11.45 -2.71 4.88
C LYS A 59 -10.41 -1.72 4.38
N THR A 60 -10.85 -0.53 4.02
CA THR A 60 -9.96 0.56 3.58
C THR A 60 -10.01 1.73 4.54
N THR A 61 -8.87 2.41 4.73
CA THR A 61 -8.78 3.61 5.58
C THR A 61 -8.01 4.68 4.80
N ARG A 62 -8.66 5.81 4.52
CA ARG A 62 -8.06 6.93 3.77
C ARG A 62 -7.01 7.67 4.59
N ASN A 63 -6.05 8.28 3.89
CA ASN A 63 -4.94 8.99 4.53
C ASN A 63 -5.36 10.35 5.15
N PHE A 64 -6.19 11.14 4.50
CA PHE A 64 -6.41 12.54 4.89
C PHE A 64 -7.44 12.77 6.02
N ASP A 65 -8.34 11.83 6.25
CA ASP A 65 -9.40 11.95 7.27
C ASP A 65 -9.58 10.71 8.14
N ASN A 66 -8.79 9.65 7.90
CA ASN A 66 -8.93 8.34 8.55
C ASN A 66 -10.32 7.69 8.37
N ALA A 67 -11.11 8.15 7.41
CA ALA A 67 -12.40 7.52 7.14
C ALA A 67 -12.20 6.06 6.70
N THR A 68 -13.05 5.20 7.21
CA THR A 68 -13.02 3.76 6.89
C THR A 68 -14.21 3.37 6.04
N GLU A 69 -13.99 2.43 5.13
CA GLU A 69 -15.02 1.83 4.30
C GLU A 69 -14.81 0.33 4.22
N THR A 70 -15.88 -0.42 4.02
CA THR A 70 -15.82 -1.86 3.78
C THR A 70 -16.42 -2.19 2.43
N VAL A 71 -15.63 -2.80 1.57
CA VAL A 71 -16.05 -3.31 0.26
C VAL A 71 -16.18 -4.83 0.35
N ARG A 72 -17.34 -5.37 -0.01
CA ARG A 72 -17.56 -6.82 -0.07
C ARG A 72 -17.22 -7.34 -1.45
N LEU A 73 -16.44 -8.43 -1.49
CA LEU A 73 -16.08 -9.12 -2.73
C LEU A 73 -17.04 -10.30 -2.92
N THR A 74 -18.04 -10.11 -3.75
CA THR A 74 -19.18 -11.05 -3.84
C THR A 74 -19.28 -11.77 -5.17
N THR A 75 -18.57 -11.33 -6.20
CA THR A 75 -18.62 -11.97 -7.51
C THR A 75 -17.82 -13.27 -7.51
N GLN A 76 -18.19 -14.21 -8.36
CA GLN A 76 -17.46 -15.46 -8.53
C GLN A 76 -15.99 -15.21 -8.90
N GLN A 77 -15.74 -14.23 -9.73
CA GLN A 77 -14.38 -13.85 -10.15
C GLN A 77 -13.55 -13.42 -8.93
N GLU A 78 -14.07 -12.54 -8.08
CA GLU A 78 -13.37 -12.05 -6.88
C GLU A 78 -13.14 -13.15 -5.84
N THR A 79 -14.09 -14.06 -5.68
CA THR A 79 -13.98 -15.15 -4.69
C THR A 79 -12.91 -16.17 -5.03
N GLN A 80 -12.52 -16.27 -6.30
CA GLN A 80 -11.45 -17.15 -6.78
C GLN A 80 -10.05 -16.52 -6.70
N LEU A 81 -9.95 -15.19 -6.51
CA LEU A 81 -8.68 -14.51 -6.41
C LEU A 81 -7.99 -14.79 -5.06
N ARG A 82 -6.66 -14.88 -5.12
CA ARG A 82 -5.82 -14.94 -3.94
C ARG A 82 -5.51 -13.54 -3.45
N TYR A 83 -5.68 -13.33 -2.15
CA TYR A 83 -5.36 -12.07 -1.50
C TYR A 83 -4.31 -12.31 -0.42
N GLU A 84 -3.10 -11.82 -0.67
CA GLU A 84 -1.99 -11.78 0.27
C GLU A 84 -1.53 -10.34 0.38
N LEU A 85 -1.60 -9.78 1.57
CA LEU A 85 -1.34 -8.36 1.79
C LEU A 85 -0.12 -8.16 2.69
N GLY A 86 1.04 -8.62 2.21
CA GLY A 86 2.33 -8.38 2.86
C GLY A 86 2.49 -9.05 4.22
N ALA A 87 3.31 -8.44 5.06
CA ALA A 87 3.80 -9.04 6.31
C ALA A 87 2.68 -9.32 7.33
N ASN A 88 1.64 -8.51 7.37
CA ASN A 88 0.56 -8.63 8.35
C ASN A 88 -0.80 -8.21 7.79
N ASN A 89 -1.18 -8.78 6.65
CA ASN A 89 -2.47 -8.57 6.01
C ASN A 89 -2.86 -7.10 5.86
N CYS A 90 -1.89 -6.25 5.50
CA CYS A 90 -2.11 -4.84 5.28
C CYS A 90 -1.13 -4.29 4.24
N ILE A 91 -1.66 -3.63 3.21
CA ILE A 91 -0.88 -2.83 2.25
C ILE A 91 -1.38 -1.39 2.24
N ILE A 92 -0.53 -0.49 1.77
CA ILE A 92 -0.84 0.93 1.59
C ILE A 92 -0.67 1.24 0.11
N VAL A 93 -1.72 1.74 -0.53
CA VAL A 93 -1.71 2.00 -1.98
C VAL A 93 -2.22 3.40 -2.25
N GLY A 94 -1.62 4.10 -3.20
CA GLY A 94 -2.09 5.42 -3.60
C GLY A 94 -1.28 6.04 -4.72
N THR A 95 -1.69 7.24 -5.13
CA THR A 95 -1.01 8.01 -6.17
C THR A 95 -0.16 9.11 -5.55
N SER A 96 1.15 9.05 -5.79
CA SER A 96 2.11 10.06 -5.30
C SER A 96 1.80 11.45 -5.85
N SER A 97 1.88 12.46 -5.00
CA SER A 97 1.78 13.87 -5.42
C SER A 97 3.08 14.42 -6.03
N TYR A 98 4.20 13.68 -5.95
CA TYR A 98 5.48 14.14 -6.49
C TYR A 98 5.62 13.86 -7.98
N ASP A 99 5.18 12.70 -8.43
CA ASP A 99 5.41 12.19 -9.79
C ASP A 99 4.18 11.52 -10.44
N ASN A 100 3.03 11.56 -9.77
CA ASN A 100 1.76 10.98 -10.21
C ASN A 100 1.81 9.45 -10.42
N ARG A 101 2.79 8.78 -9.80
CA ARG A 101 2.94 7.32 -9.90
C ARG A 101 2.06 6.62 -8.88
N LEU A 102 1.47 5.52 -9.29
CA LEU A 102 0.83 4.58 -8.38
C LEU A 102 1.92 3.87 -7.57
N ILE A 103 1.78 3.88 -6.25
CA ILE A 103 2.76 3.30 -5.31
C ILE A 103 2.04 2.36 -4.36
N ALA A 104 2.70 1.27 -4.02
CA ALA A 104 2.24 0.33 -3.02
C ALA A 104 3.34 0.00 -2.01
N TYR A 105 3.00 0.01 -0.72
CA TYR A 105 3.89 -0.35 0.39
C TYR A 105 3.29 -1.48 1.23
N ASP A 106 4.15 -2.20 1.95
CA ASP A 106 3.73 -2.99 3.09
C ASP A 106 3.14 -2.07 4.18
N GLY A 107 2.08 -2.49 4.84
CA GLY A 107 1.44 -1.74 5.93
C GLY A 107 2.24 -1.73 7.24
N GLN A 108 3.40 -2.40 7.27
CA GLN A 108 4.25 -2.55 8.45
C GLN A 108 5.56 -1.75 8.32
N CYS A 109 6.12 -1.37 9.45
CA CYS A 109 7.38 -0.63 9.49
C CYS A 109 8.56 -1.50 9.04
N ALA A 110 9.20 -1.18 7.92
CA ALA A 110 10.32 -1.92 7.36
C ALA A 110 11.52 -2.05 8.32
N ASN A 111 11.81 -0.99 9.08
CA ASN A 111 12.89 -1.04 10.07
C ASN A 111 12.57 -1.99 11.22
N CYS A 112 11.34 -1.96 11.74
CA CYS A 112 10.95 -2.84 12.84
C CYS A 112 10.85 -4.31 12.41
N LEU A 113 10.34 -4.60 11.22
CA LEU A 113 10.34 -5.95 10.64
C LEU A 113 11.76 -6.54 10.61
N LYS A 114 12.75 -5.71 10.24
CA LYS A 114 14.15 -6.14 10.15
C LYS A 114 14.80 -6.29 11.53
N ASP A 115 14.55 -5.33 12.45
CA ASP A 115 15.35 -5.18 13.66
C ASP A 115 14.81 -6.05 14.82
N TYR A 116 13.51 -6.32 14.87
CA TYR A 116 12.89 -6.99 16.03
C TYR A 116 12.35 -8.38 15.72
N GLY A 117 12.19 -8.74 14.43
CA GLY A 117 11.48 -9.95 14.05
C GLY A 117 9.96 -9.86 14.30
N GLY A 118 9.21 -10.82 13.79
CA GLY A 118 7.74 -10.77 13.83
C GLY A 118 7.17 -9.83 12.76
N THR A 119 5.84 -9.71 12.73
CA THR A 119 5.14 -9.03 11.62
C THR A 119 4.16 -7.94 12.07
N ASN A 120 4.14 -7.58 13.36
CA ASN A 120 3.13 -6.67 13.89
C ASN A 120 3.74 -5.32 14.30
N PHE A 121 4.05 -4.49 13.31
CA PHE A 121 4.56 -3.12 13.49
C PHE A 121 3.77 -2.15 12.60
N PRO A 122 2.45 -2.00 12.82
CA PRO A 122 1.57 -1.28 11.91
C PRO A 122 1.95 0.18 11.79
N LEU A 123 1.88 0.69 10.57
CA LEU A 123 2.00 2.10 10.26
C LEU A 123 0.65 2.80 10.41
N THR A 124 0.68 4.02 10.93
CA THR A 124 -0.51 4.87 11.09
C THR A 124 -0.33 6.19 10.35
N TRP A 125 -1.44 6.78 9.91
CA TRP A 125 -1.43 8.08 9.27
C TRP A 125 -1.02 9.18 10.24
N GLN A 126 -0.20 10.11 9.79
CA GLN A 126 0.25 11.29 10.52
C GLN A 126 0.35 12.51 9.58
N ASN A 127 0.38 13.72 10.16
CA ASN A 127 0.49 14.97 9.42
C ASN A 127 -0.53 15.10 8.27
N SER A 128 -1.81 14.98 8.62
CA SER A 128 -2.93 15.03 7.65
C SER A 128 -2.76 14.03 6.50
N GLY A 129 -2.20 12.85 6.79
CA GLY A 129 -2.04 11.76 5.84
C GLY A 129 -0.86 11.86 4.89
N THR A 130 0.02 12.87 5.05
CA THR A 130 1.24 12.99 4.23
C THR A 130 2.38 12.12 4.71
N GLN A 131 2.26 11.56 5.92
CA GLN A 131 3.26 10.69 6.52
C GLN A 131 2.64 9.44 7.14
N LEU A 132 3.47 8.41 7.23
CA LEU A 132 3.19 7.15 7.92
C LEU A 132 4.09 7.05 9.15
N TYR A 133 3.51 6.79 10.30
CA TYR A 133 4.23 6.74 11.59
C TYR A 133 4.27 5.35 12.17
N CYS A 134 5.42 4.96 12.69
CA CYS A 134 5.62 3.73 13.45
C CYS A 134 5.71 4.03 14.94
N ALA A 135 4.73 3.57 15.72
CA ALA A 135 4.71 3.76 17.18
C ALA A 135 5.87 3.04 17.89
N LYS A 136 6.42 1.96 17.31
CA LYS A 136 7.52 1.17 17.92
C LYS A 136 8.86 1.90 17.86
N CYS A 137 9.30 2.32 16.66
CA CYS A 137 10.61 2.93 16.47
C CYS A 137 10.57 4.47 16.37
N LYS A 138 9.37 5.07 16.43
CA LYS A 138 9.14 6.53 16.39
C LYS A 138 9.59 7.21 15.09
N ARG A 139 9.75 6.42 14.00
CA ARG A 139 10.03 6.97 12.66
C ARG A 139 8.75 7.39 11.98
N SER A 140 8.81 8.49 11.22
CA SER A 140 7.80 8.86 10.24
C SER A 140 8.39 8.73 8.84
N TYR A 141 7.56 8.33 7.91
CA TYR A 141 7.92 8.10 6.50
C TYR A 141 7.06 9.00 5.61
N ASP A 142 7.66 9.61 4.59
CA ASP A 142 6.92 10.32 3.56
C ASP A 142 6.11 9.32 2.72
N VAL A 143 4.82 9.56 2.58
CA VAL A 143 3.93 8.64 1.86
C VAL A 143 4.20 8.59 0.36
N ASN A 144 4.75 9.68 -0.24
CA ASN A 144 4.97 9.78 -1.67
C ASN A 144 6.22 9.03 -2.16
N ASN A 145 7.19 8.78 -1.28
CA ASN A 145 8.44 8.11 -1.65
C ASN A 145 8.89 7.03 -0.67
N GLY A 146 8.23 6.87 0.48
CA GLY A 146 8.55 5.86 1.49
C GLY A 146 9.81 6.12 2.31
N VAL A 147 10.48 7.26 2.12
CA VAL A 147 11.72 7.62 2.81
C VAL A 147 11.43 8.08 4.24
N VAL A 148 12.35 7.85 5.17
CA VAL A 148 12.25 8.35 6.55
C VAL A 148 12.26 9.87 6.54
N ALA A 149 11.15 10.49 6.94
CA ALA A 149 10.96 11.93 7.02
C ALA A 149 11.37 12.49 8.40
N SER A 150 11.22 11.70 9.46
CA SER A 150 11.65 12.09 10.81
C SER A 150 11.95 10.88 11.69
N GLY A 151 12.71 11.11 12.76
CA GLY A 151 13.23 10.09 13.64
C GLY A 151 14.65 9.66 13.26
N THR A 152 15.11 8.54 13.79
CA THR A 152 16.42 7.98 13.45
C THR A 152 16.45 7.55 11.99
N SER A 153 17.54 7.85 11.27
CA SER A 153 17.74 7.38 9.89
C SER A 153 17.55 5.86 9.78
N GLY A 154 17.16 5.39 8.62
CA GLY A 154 16.91 3.98 8.41
C GLY A 154 16.51 3.69 6.97
N ARG A 155 16.06 2.45 6.74
CA ARG A 155 15.58 2.02 5.43
C ARG A 155 14.22 2.62 5.10
N GLU A 156 13.96 2.75 3.82
CA GLU A 156 12.67 3.11 3.26
C GLU A 156 11.61 2.05 3.55
N LEU A 157 10.34 2.39 3.33
CA LEU A 157 9.24 1.43 3.37
C LEU A 157 9.44 0.33 2.32
N TYR A 158 9.02 -0.87 2.65
CA TYR A 158 9.01 -1.98 1.69
C TYR A 158 7.98 -1.74 0.59
N ARG A 159 8.44 -1.77 -0.66
CA ARG A 159 7.61 -1.54 -1.86
C ARG A 159 7.19 -2.85 -2.50
N TYR A 160 6.00 -2.80 -3.07
CA TYR A 160 5.46 -3.79 -3.99
C TYR A 160 5.31 -3.20 -5.38
N MET A 161 5.25 -4.05 -6.38
CA MET A 161 4.86 -3.63 -7.72
C MET A 161 3.39 -3.24 -7.73
N SER A 162 3.03 -2.23 -8.50
CA SER A 162 1.65 -1.79 -8.63
C SER A 162 1.34 -1.34 -10.05
N SER A 163 0.14 -1.61 -10.53
CA SER A 163 -0.34 -1.14 -11.82
C SER A 163 -1.84 -0.90 -11.79
N PHE A 164 -2.28 0.00 -12.64
CA PHE A 164 -3.69 0.21 -12.96
C PHE A 164 -3.82 0.36 -14.48
N ASP A 165 -4.61 -0.51 -15.11
CA ASP A 165 -4.78 -0.54 -16.57
C ASP A 165 -6.02 0.23 -17.07
N GLY A 166 -6.65 1.00 -16.18
CA GLY A 166 -7.89 1.72 -16.42
C GLY A 166 -9.13 1.01 -15.85
N VAL A 167 -9.01 -0.27 -15.52
CA VAL A 167 -10.08 -1.10 -14.96
C VAL A 167 -9.61 -1.86 -13.73
N ILE A 168 -8.46 -2.50 -13.80
CA ILE A 168 -7.95 -3.40 -12.76
C ILE A 168 -6.74 -2.81 -12.06
N LEU A 169 -6.86 -2.61 -10.75
CA LEU A 169 -5.76 -2.31 -9.85
C LEU A 169 -5.09 -3.63 -9.41
N ARG A 170 -3.77 -3.73 -9.59
CA ARG A 170 -2.97 -4.87 -9.13
C ARG A 170 -1.82 -4.40 -8.26
N VAL A 171 -1.54 -5.17 -7.20
CA VAL A 171 -0.33 -5.03 -6.36
C VAL A 171 0.25 -6.42 -6.14
N TRP A 172 1.56 -6.57 -6.37
CA TRP A 172 2.23 -7.88 -6.29
C TRP A 172 3.73 -7.76 -6.04
N ASN A 173 4.40 -8.89 -5.78
CA ASN A 173 5.86 -9.02 -5.74
C ASN A 173 6.39 -10.28 -6.42
#